data_efcec4c3bfe997615f789aa1018ce6a8
#
_entry.id   efcec4c3bfe997615f789aa1018ce6a8
#
_cell.length_a   1.000
_cell.length_b   1.000
_cell.length_c   1.000
_cell.angle_alpha   90.00
_cell.angle_beta   90.00
_cell.angle_gamma   90.00
#
_symmetry.space_group_name_H-M   'P 1'
#
loop_
_entity.id
_entity.type
_entity.pdbx_description
1 polymer ?
#
loop_
_entity_poly.entity_id
_entity_poly.type
_entity_poly.pdbx_seq_one_letter_code
_entity_poly.pdbx_strand_id
1 'polypeptide(L)'
;VQPFEVSPILFSFGLFLRLISIAWNKIHIEMVVHAPSESGSLIRLLKSLDAADYLGSTPSLTIELPQQADPQLLHFLQQTATFTQLSGHITLRRRIQPHHMDSAESSLRTVESFYPLDPETSHLLLLSPQAELGPSFYHYLKYTVLNYKQSARAKSVFSKLIGISLELPFSSPTADGKSFAPPEMTVKDKEQLVPSFLWQAPSSNAALYFGDVWAEFHSFMSNRLSTPESVTAPHTKLISERYPAFMEQLLEMIRAKGYYLLYPSFPGIKSSSIATIHDELYQHPEEFGATNPSVDERKNDPIGLGSGEQPLSHASNIMALLDLFPSGLPDLDALPLLGFNGEQLDATAYSKQTEEYLQQFRIYYGGCAKDTKTDDPSADLFCLQE
;
A
#
# COMPACT_ATOMS: atom_id res chain seq x y z
N VAL A 1 32.79 -37.63 31.68
CA VAL A 1 31.99 -36.88 30.69
C VAL A 1 31.56 -35.57 31.35
N GLN A 2 32.29 -34.48 31.06
CA GLN A 2 31.95 -33.16 31.58
C GLN A 2 30.73 -32.64 30.77
N PRO A 3 29.72 -32.01 31.41
CA PRO A 3 28.61 -31.39 30.71
C PRO A 3 29.14 -30.14 29.95
N PHE A 4 28.77 -30.04 28.68
CA PHE A 4 29.01 -28.85 27.89
C PHE A 4 28.22 -27.67 28.53
N GLU A 5 28.94 -26.74 29.16
CA GLU A 5 28.39 -25.44 29.52
C GLU A 5 28.11 -24.65 28.24
N VAL A 6 26.84 -24.61 27.82
CA VAL A 6 26.40 -23.74 26.74
C VAL A 6 26.51 -22.30 27.24
N SER A 7 27.37 -21.51 26.61
CA SER A 7 27.56 -20.11 26.96
C SER A 7 26.22 -19.36 27.02
N PRO A 8 25.96 -18.56 28.08
CA PRO A 8 24.74 -17.76 28.21
C PRO A 8 24.46 -16.86 27.00
N ILE A 9 25.50 -16.46 26.29
CA ILE A 9 25.41 -15.63 25.06
C ILE A 9 24.79 -16.42 23.92
N LEU A 10 25.15 -17.69 23.72
CA LEU A 10 24.59 -18.56 22.70
C LEU A 10 23.11 -18.88 22.97
N PHE A 11 22.75 -19.04 24.25
CA PHE A 11 21.36 -19.27 24.64
C PHE A 11 20.51 -18.02 24.42
N SER A 12 21.04 -16.85 24.76
CA SER A 12 20.37 -15.55 24.52
C SER A 12 20.18 -15.27 23.03
N PHE A 13 21.20 -15.56 22.20
CA PHE A 13 21.12 -15.39 20.75
C PHE A 13 20.12 -16.35 20.09
N GLY A 14 20.11 -17.60 20.51
CA GLY A 14 19.12 -18.58 20.05
C GLY A 14 17.68 -18.22 20.44
N LEU A 15 17.46 -17.69 21.64
CA LEU A 15 16.16 -17.20 22.08
C LEU A 15 15.73 -15.96 21.28
N PHE A 16 16.64 -15.04 21.00
CA PHE A 16 16.40 -13.86 20.18
C PHE A 16 16.00 -14.20 18.75
N LEU A 17 16.73 -15.09 18.08
CA LEU A 17 16.39 -15.61 16.75
C LEU A 17 15.02 -16.30 16.74
N ARG A 18 14.69 -17.07 17.76
CA ARG A 18 13.40 -17.74 17.90
C ARG A 18 12.26 -16.73 18.06
N LEU A 19 12.45 -15.68 18.84
CA LEU A 19 11.46 -14.62 19.03
C LEU A 19 11.21 -13.85 17.72
N ILE A 20 12.27 -13.53 16.98
CA ILE A 20 12.14 -12.89 15.66
C ILE A 20 11.37 -13.82 14.70
N SER A 21 11.70 -15.08 14.64
CA SER A 21 10.99 -16.06 13.79
C SER A 21 9.52 -16.20 14.16
N ILE A 22 9.18 -16.17 15.44
CA ILE A 22 7.79 -16.22 15.91
C ILE A 22 7.04 -14.95 15.48
N ALA A 23 7.64 -13.76 15.67
CA ALA A 23 7.03 -12.50 15.27
C ALA A 23 6.86 -12.41 13.75
N TRP A 24 7.87 -12.84 12.98
CA TRP A 24 7.82 -12.93 11.53
C TRP A 24 6.65 -13.77 11.01
N ASN A 25 6.44 -14.94 11.60
CA ASN A 25 5.40 -15.88 11.18
C ASN A 25 3.99 -15.48 11.63
N LYS A 26 3.86 -14.58 12.61
CA LYS A 26 2.55 -14.06 13.03
C LYS A 26 1.94 -13.06 12.04
N ILE A 27 2.77 -12.37 11.27
CA ILE A 27 2.28 -11.38 10.33
C ILE A 27 1.76 -12.10 9.08
N HIS A 28 0.48 -11.91 8.79
CA HIS A 28 -0.19 -12.39 7.60
C HIS A 28 -0.45 -11.23 6.64
N ILE A 29 -0.01 -11.37 5.40
CA ILE A 29 -0.27 -10.39 4.36
C ILE A 29 -1.15 -11.07 3.31
N GLU A 30 -2.36 -10.57 3.15
CA GLU A 30 -3.27 -10.97 2.08
C GLU A 30 -3.15 -9.96 0.93
N MET A 31 -2.82 -10.46 -0.24
CA MET A 31 -2.74 -9.66 -1.45
C MET A 31 -4.09 -9.69 -2.15
N VAL A 32 -4.60 -8.52 -2.51
CA VAL A 32 -5.87 -8.39 -3.24
C VAL A 32 -5.65 -7.59 -4.51
N VAL A 33 -6.14 -8.13 -5.62
CA VAL A 33 -6.08 -7.51 -6.95
C VAL A 33 -7.47 -7.51 -7.56
N HIS A 34 -7.91 -6.36 -8.05
CA HIS A 34 -9.11 -6.25 -8.87
C HIS A 34 -8.71 -6.35 -10.35
N ALA A 35 -9.02 -7.47 -10.98
CA ALA A 35 -8.67 -7.69 -12.38
C ALA A 35 -9.46 -6.76 -13.30
N PRO A 36 -8.80 -6.11 -14.28
CA PRO A 36 -9.47 -5.33 -15.32
C PRO A 36 -10.13 -6.26 -16.34
N SER A 37 -10.88 -5.68 -17.27
CA SER A 37 -11.41 -6.41 -18.43
C SER A 37 -10.29 -6.88 -19.35
N GLU A 38 -9.21 -6.13 -19.43
CA GLU A 38 -8.01 -6.41 -20.23
C GLU A 38 -6.94 -7.08 -19.34
N SER A 39 -6.24 -8.05 -19.87
CA SER A 39 -5.51 -9.03 -19.06
C SER A 39 -3.99 -8.86 -19.01
N GLY A 40 -3.39 -8.06 -19.92
CA GLY A 40 -1.94 -7.98 -20.05
C GLY A 40 -1.19 -7.54 -18.81
N SER A 41 -1.64 -6.47 -18.18
CA SER A 41 -1.04 -5.94 -16.95
C SER A 41 -1.10 -6.93 -15.82
N LEU A 42 -2.23 -7.58 -15.63
CA LEU A 42 -2.39 -8.57 -14.56
C LEU A 42 -1.43 -9.75 -14.71
N ILE A 43 -1.20 -10.22 -15.94
CA ILE A 43 -0.23 -11.31 -16.18
C ILE A 43 1.19 -10.89 -15.79
N ARG A 44 1.59 -9.64 -16.09
CA ARG A 44 2.89 -9.10 -15.63
C ARG A 44 3.00 -9.09 -14.12
N LEU A 45 1.98 -8.56 -13.44
CA LEU A 45 1.93 -8.59 -11.98
C LEU A 45 2.06 -10.00 -11.44
N LEU A 46 1.29 -10.96 -11.95
CA LEU A 46 1.32 -12.35 -11.48
C LEU A 46 2.69 -13.01 -11.69
N LYS A 47 3.36 -12.73 -12.80
CA LYS A 47 4.73 -13.19 -13.06
C LYS A 47 5.73 -12.58 -12.07
N SER A 48 5.60 -11.28 -11.76
CA SER A 48 6.47 -10.62 -10.78
C SER A 48 6.25 -11.16 -9.35
N LEU A 49 5.01 -11.47 -8.99
CA LEU A 49 4.68 -12.10 -7.72
C LEU A 49 5.23 -13.52 -7.61
N ASP A 50 5.18 -14.32 -8.69
CA ASP A 50 5.74 -15.68 -8.67
C ASP A 50 7.28 -15.70 -8.64
N ALA A 51 7.91 -14.64 -9.17
CA ALA A 51 9.37 -14.47 -9.13
C ALA A 51 9.88 -13.89 -7.80
N ALA A 52 9.01 -13.47 -6.90
CA ALA A 52 9.39 -12.85 -5.64
C ALA A 52 9.85 -13.85 -4.59
N ASP A 53 10.73 -13.40 -3.70
CA ASP A 53 11.18 -14.17 -2.55
C ASP A 53 10.34 -13.85 -1.31
N TYR A 54 9.67 -14.85 -0.79
CA TYR A 54 8.80 -14.74 0.39
C TYR A 54 9.46 -15.22 1.68
N LEU A 55 10.74 -15.58 1.67
CA LEU A 55 11.48 -16.12 2.83
C LEU A 55 10.75 -17.27 3.54
N GLY A 56 10.18 -18.18 2.75
CA GLY A 56 9.44 -19.33 3.27
C GLY A 56 8.04 -19.00 3.81
N SER A 57 7.58 -17.74 3.72
CA SER A 57 6.18 -17.41 3.96
C SER A 57 5.32 -17.83 2.76
N THR A 58 4.04 -18.11 3.02
CA THR A 58 3.06 -18.45 1.98
C THR A 58 1.94 -17.42 1.99
N PRO A 59 2.13 -16.25 1.33
CA PRO A 59 1.09 -15.24 1.27
C PRO A 59 -0.09 -15.73 0.43
N SER A 60 -1.30 -15.30 0.80
CA SER A 60 -2.50 -15.55 0.01
C SER A 60 -2.71 -14.44 -1.01
N LEU A 61 -3.18 -14.81 -2.20
CA LEU A 61 -3.55 -13.89 -3.27
C LEU A 61 -5.01 -14.09 -3.64
N THR A 62 -5.81 -13.04 -3.51
CA THR A 62 -7.20 -13.01 -3.97
C THR A 62 -7.27 -12.16 -5.24
N ILE A 63 -7.75 -12.75 -6.34
CA ILE A 63 -7.98 -12.06 -7.60
C ILE A 63 -9.50 -11.93 -7.79
N GLU A 64 -9.99 -10.70 -7.77
CA GLU A 64 -11.38 -10.40 -8.09
C GLU A 64 -11.55 -10.20 -9.58
N LEU A 65 -12.24 -11.15 -10.24
CA LEU A 65 -12.47 -11.15 -11.66
C LEU A 65 -13.71 -10.30 -12.02
N PRO A 66 -13.68 -9.56 -13.14
CA PRO A 66 -14.86 -8.90 -13.68
C PRO A 66 -15.91 -9.91 -14.15
N GLN A 67 -17.13 -9.42 -14.39
CA GLN A 67 -18.22 -10.26 -14.90
C GLN A 67 -17.86 -10.87 -16.26
N GLN A 68 -17.22 -10.10 -17.13
CA GLN A 68 -16.68 -10.54 -18.41
C GLN A 68 -15.16 -10.49 -18.33
N ALA A 69 -14.54 -11.62 -18.06
CA ALA A 69 -13.10 -11.75 -18.04
C ALA A 69 -12.60 -12.21 -19.41
N ASP A 70 -11.44 -11.69 -19.81
CA ASP A 70 -10.77 -12.09 -21.04
C ASP A 70 -10.51 -13.62 -21.04
N PRO A 71 -10.87 -14.35 -22.11
CA PRO A 71 -10.57 -15.77 -22.24
C PRO A 71 -9.09 -16.12 -22.11
N GLN A 72 -8.19 -15.22 -22.54
CA GLN A 72 -6.74 -15.40 -22.41
C GLN A 72 -6.31 -15.36 -20.97
N LEU A 73 -6.86 -14.42 -20.18
CA LEU A 73 -6.62 -14.38 -18.74
C LEU A 73 -7.10 -15.65 -18.05
N LEU A 74 -8.31 -16.11 -18.36
CA LEU A 74 -8.85 -17.35 -17.79
C LEU A 74 -7.98 -18.55 -18.13
N HIS A 75 -7.49 -18.63 -19.37
CA HIS A 75 -6.56 -19.69 -19.77
C HIS A 75 -5.22 -19.61 -19.01
N PHE A 76 -4.66 -18.41 -18.88
CA PHE A 76 -3.45 -18.18 -18.10
C PHE A 76 -3.65 -18.58 -16.63
N LEU A 77 -4.76 -18.18 -16.01
CA LEU A 77 -5.09 -18.52 -14.63
C LEU A 77 -5.32 -20.02 -14.42
N GLN A 78 -5.78 -20.76 -15.43
CA GLN A 78 -5.85 -22.23 -15.37
C GLN A 78 -4.46 -22.88 -15.36
N GLN A 79 -3.45 -22.21 -15.90
CA GLN A 79 -2.06 -22.66 -15.89
C GLN A 79 -1.32 -22.25 -14.59
N THR A 80 -1.95 -21.54 -13.67
CA THR A 80 -1.30 -21.10 -12.39
C THR A 80 -0.86 -22.26 -11.51
N ALA A 81 -1.31 -23.48 -11.77
CA ALA A 81 -0.73 -24.69 -11.15
C ALA A 81 0.79 -24.85 -11.40
N THR A 82 1.35 -24.10 -12.37
CA THR A 82 2.79 -24.05 -12.67
C THR A 82 3.53 -23.01 -11.86
N PHE A 83 2.84 -22.12 -11.11
CA PHE A 83 3.49 -21.16 -10.24
C PHE A 83 4.23 -21.87 -9.12
N THR A 84 5.45 -21.41 -8.85
CA THR A 84 6.34 -22.06 -7.88
C THR A 84 6.14 -21.51 -6.48
N GLN A 85 5.96 -20.20 -6.35
CA GLN A 85 5.88 -19.50 -5.06
C GLN A 85 4.45 -19.29 -4.57
N LEU A 86 3.49 -19.11 -5.48
CA LEU A 86 2.08 -18.85 -5.17
C LEU A 86 1.19 -20.09 -5.30
N SER A 87 1.75 -21.25 -5.61
CA SER A 87 1.00 -22.49 -5.83
C SER A 87 0.11 -22.85 -4.63
N GLY A 88 -1.19 -23.01 -4.89
CA GLY A 88 -2.18 -23.39 -3.88
C GLY A 88 -2.71 -22.27 -2.99
N HIS A 89 -2.23 -21.04 -3.13
CA HIS A 89 -2.66 -19.88 -2.32
C HIS A 89 -3.39 -18.79 -3.12
N ILE A 90 -3.80 -19.10 -4.36
CA ILE A 90 -4.54 -18.18 -5.21
C ILE A 90 -6.04 -18.46 -5.10
N THR A 91 -6.80 -17.45 -4.70
CA THR A 91 -8.26 -17.48 -4.67
C THR A 91 -8.82 -16.62 -5.78
N LEU A 92 -9.63 -17.22 -6.66
CA LEU A 92 -10.35 -16.50 -7.71
C LEU A 92 -11.76 -16.21 -7.23
N ARG A 93 -12.13 -14.93 -7.17
CA ARG A 93 -13.49 -14.50 -6.85
C ARG A 93 -14.12 -13.86 -8.09
N ARG A 94 -15.32 -14.27 -8.45
CA ARG A 94 -16.10 -13.65 -9.52
C ARG A 94 -17.41 -13.17 -8.96
N ARG A 95 -17.58 -11.85 -8.92
CA ARG A 95 -18.85 -11.26 -8.49
C ARG A 95 -19.71 -10.95 -9.69
N ILE A 96 -20.93 -11.48 -9.69
CA ILE A 96 -21.93 -11.15 -10.69
C ILE A 96 -22.62 -9.86 -10.25
N GLN A 97 -22.55 -8.84 -11.09
CA GLN A 97 -23.16 -7.56 -10.84
C GLN A 97 -24.61 -7.57 -11.36
N PRO A 98 -25.62 -7.27 -10.54
CA PRO A 98 -27.00 -7.22 -10.97
C PRO A 98 -27.32 -5.97 -11.81
N HIS A 99 -26.55 -4.90 -11.66
CA HIS A 99 -26.72 -3.62 -12.35
C HIS A 99 -25.37 -2.91 -12.51
N HIS A 100 -25.36 -1.78 -13.21
CA HIS A 100 -24.18 -0.92 -13.30
C HIS A 100 -23.91 -0.29 -11.92
N MET A 101 -22.71 -0.52 -11.38
CA MET A 101 -22.32 0.04 -10.07
C MET A 101 -22.01 1.52 -10.18
N ASP A 102 -22.47 2.28 -9.21
CA ASP A 102 -22.02 3.64 -9.00
C ASP A 102 -20.66 3.70 -8.28
N SER A 103 -20.17 4.92 -8.07
CA SER A 103 -18.88 5.16 -7.41
C SER A 103 -18.87 4.69 -5.95
N ALA A 104 -19.98 4.85 -5.22
CA ALA A 104 -20.11 4.45 -3.83
C ALA A 104 -20.14 2.92 -3.69
N GLU A 105 -20.90 2.24 -4.53
CA GLU A 105 -20.95 0.77 -4.58
C GLU A 105 -19.60 0.16 -4.96
N SER A 106 -18.88 0.79 -5.90
CA SER A 106 -17.53 0.38 -6.29
C SER A 106 -16.55 0.53 -5.15
N SER A 107 -16.63 1.63 -4.40
CA SER A 107 -15.81 1.87 -3.21
C SER A 107 -16.07 0.82 -2.13
N LEU A 108 -17.35 0.60 -1.81
CA LEU A 108 -17.76 -0.39 -0.81
C LEU A 108 -17.26 -1.79 -1.18
N ARG A 109 -17.39 -2.17 -2.45
CA ARG A 109 -16.91 -3.46 -2.95
C ARG A 109 -15.41 -3.65 -2.73
N THR A 110 -14.61 -2.61 -2.98
CA THR A 110 -13.16 -2.69 -2.75
C THR A 110 -12.86 -2.86 -1.28
N VAL A 111 -13.55 -2.14 -0.42
CA VAL A 111 -13.35 -2.23 1.04
C VAL A 111 -13.78 -3.60 1.56
N GLU A 112 -14.91 -4.15 1.09
CA GLU A 112 -15.42 -5.48 1.46
C GLU A 112 -14.62 -6.66 0.89
N SER A 113 -13.71 -6.41 -0.05
CA SER A 113 -12.89 -7.48 -0.64
C SER A 113 -12.00 -8.19 0.36
N PHE A 114 -11.64 -7.49 1.44
CA PHE A 114 -10.85 -8.00 2.54
C PHE A 114 -11.41 -7.54 3.89
N TYR A 115 -11.44 -8.44 4.86
CA TYR A 115 -11.65 -8.14 6.27
C TYR A 115 -10.65 -8.92 7.11
N PRO A 116 -9.86 -8.27 8.00
CA PRO A 116 -8.82 -8.96 8.76
C PRO A 116 -9.40 -9.94 9.76
N LEU A 117 -8.89 -11.19 9.77
CA LEU A 117 -9.26 -12.18 10.80
C LEU A 117 -8.75 -11.78 12.19
N ASP A 118 -7.54 -11.24 12.22
CA ASP A 118 -6.93 -10.63 13.40
C ASP A 118 -6.39 -9.26 13.00
N PRO A 119 -7.03 -8.16 13.42
CA PRO A 119 -6.63 -6.81 13.03
C PRO A 119 -5.17 -6.45 13.35
N GLU A 120 -4.58 -7.05 14.38
CA GLU A 120 -3.21 -6.76 14.78
C GLU A 120 -2.16 -7.45 13.90
N THR A 121 -2.50 -8.57 13.28
CA THR A 121 -1.52 -9.42 12.56
C THR A 121 -1.87 -9.67 11.10
N SER A 122 -3.14 -9.47 10.70
CA SER A 122 -3.58 -9.67 9.32
C SER A 122 -3.68 -8.33 8.60
N HIS A 123 -2.90 -8.14 7.54
CA HIS A 123 -2.78 -6.89 6.80
C HIS A 123 -3.14 -7.10 5.34
N LEU A 124 -3.68 -6.05 4.70
CA LEU A 124 -4.05 -6.03 3.29
C LEU A 124 -2.93 -5.42 2.45
N LEU A 125 -2.44 -6.14 1.46
CA LEU A 125 -1.67 -5.57 0.36
C LEU A 125 -2.58 -5.40 -0.86
N LEU A 126 -3.01 -4.17 -1.09
CA LEU A 126 -3.82 -3.82 -2.25
C LEU A 126 -2.90 -3.56 -3.44
N LEU A 127 -3.16 -4.24 -4.55
CA LEU A 127 -2.34 -4.17 -5.75
C LEU A 127 -3.19 -3.76 -6.96
N SER A 128 -2.69 -2.80 -7.72
CA SER A 128 -3.20 -2.53 -9.07
C SER A 128 -2.70 -3.61 -10.03
N PRO A 129 -3.50 -4.04 -11.00
CA PRO A 129 -3.01 -4.93 -12.05
C PRO A 129 -1.84 -4.36 -12.86
N GLN A 130 -1.66 -3.03 -12.86
CA GLN A 130 -0.55 -2.33 -13.54
C GLN A 130 0.77 -2.38 -12.76
N ALA A 131 0.77 -2.88 -11.52
CA ALA A 131 1.97 -2.97 -10.72
C ALA A 131 2.87 -4.13 -11.16
N GLU A 132 4.17 -3.89 -11.11
CA GLU A 132 5.23 -4.89 -11.19
C GLU A 132 6.07 -4.77 -9.93
N LEU A 133 6.22 -5.87 -9.19
CA LEU A 133 6.90 -5.88 -7.90
C LEU A 133 8.33 -6.42 -8.03
N GLY A 134 9.25 -5.74 -7.35
CA GLY A 134 10.62 -6.23 -7.25
C GLY A 134 10.71 -7.50 -6.40
N PRO A 135 11.69 -8.38 -6.62
CA PRO A 135 11.80 -9.67 -5.92
C PRO A 135 11.84 -9.58 -4.40
N SER A 136 12.33 -8.48 -3.85
CA SER A 136 12.49 -8.26 -2.41
C SER A 136 11.36 -7.45 -1.76
N PHE A 137 10.25 -7.18 -2.47
CA PHE A 137 9.17 -6.35 -1.95
C PHE A 137 8.60 -6.89 -0.63
N TYR A 138 8.49 -8.22 -0.52
CA TYR A 138 7.93 -8.88 0.65
C TYR A 138 8.84 -8.76 1.87
N HIS A 139 10.16 -8.80 1.66
CA HIS A 139 11.16 -8.56 2.71
C HIS A 139 11.02 -7.14 3.26
N TYR A 140 10.91 -6.15 2.37
CA TYR A 140 10.72 -4.77 2.78
C TYR A 140 9.45 -4.58 3.61
N LEU A 141 8.31 -5.14 3.15
CA LEU A 141 7.06 -5.07 3.88
C LEU A 141 7.16 -5.70 5.27
N LYS A 142 7.64 -6.94 5.36
CA LYS A 142 7.79 -7.65 6.64
C LYS A 142 8.72 -6.90 7.59
N TYR A 143 9.85 -6.41 7.09
CA TYR A 143 10.82 -5.65 7.90
C TYR A 143 10.19 -4.36 8.43
N THR A 144 9.49 -3.63 7.58
CA THR A 144 8.84 -2.35 7.94
C THR A 144 7.69 -2.57 8.93
N VAL A 145 6.84 -3.58 8.72
CA VAL A 145 5.75 -3.93 9.64
C VAL A 145 6.30 -4.33 11.01
N LEU A 146 7.34 -5.17 11.06
CA LEU A 146 7.97 -5.56 12.32
C LEU A 146 8.52 -4.36 13.08
N ASN A 147 9.15 -3.41 12.36
CA ASN A 147 9.75 -2.24 12.98
C ASN A 147 8.72 -1.21 13.45
N TYR A 148 7.74 -0.87 12.61
CA TYR A 148 6.81 0.24 12.86
C TYR A 148 5.44 -0.17 13.41
N LYS A 149 5.04 -1.43 13.31
CA LYS A 149 3.74 -1.89 13.83
C LYS A 149 3.88 -2.84 15.01
N GLN A 150 4.84 -3.78 14.98
CA GLN A 150 4.94 -4.84 15.97
C GLN A 150 5.94 -4.58 17.09
N SER A 151 6.81 -3.56 16.97
CA SER A 151 7.78 -3.26 18.02
C SER A 151 7.08 -2.67 19.25
N ALA A 152 7.64 -2.91 20.42
CA ALA A 152 7.10 -2.36 21.68
C ALA A 152 7.07 -0.82 21.68
N ARG A 153 8.00 -0.18 20.95
CA ARG A 153 8.07 1.27 20.76
C ARG A 153 6.94 1.78 19.84
N ALA A 154 6.53 0.96 18.86
CA ALA A 154 5.49 1.31 17.90
C ALA A 154 4.14 1.62 18.57
N LYS A 155 3.77 0.88 19.60
CA LYS A 155 2.46 0.98 20.25
C LYS A 155 2.18 2.33 20.92
N SER A 156 3.21 3.11 21.23
CA SER A 156 3.05 4.41 21.90
C SER A 156 3.23 5.62 20.97
N VAL A 157 4.03 5.48 19.92
CA VAL A 157 4.48 6.64 19.10
C VAL A 157 3.85 6.62 17.71
N PHE A 158 3.52 5.44 17.14
CA PHE A 158 3.21 5.28 15.72
C PHE A 158 1.72 5.00 15.42
N SER A 159 0.82 5.37 16.30
CA SER A 159 -0.62 5.12 16.16
C SER A 159 -1.27 5.75 14.92
N LYS A 160 -0.58 6.72 14.29
CA LYS A 160 -1.09 7.44 13.10
C LYS A 160 -0.61 6.86 11.76
N LEU A 161 0.34 5.94 11.77
CA LEU A 161 0.76 5.24 10.56
C LEU A 161 -0.26 4.17 10.21
N ILE A 162 -0.86 4.28 9.02
CA ILE A 162 -1.93 3.36 8.58
C ILE A 162 -1.46 2.30 7.59
N GLY A 163 -0.30 2.48 6.99
CA GLY A 163 0.17 1.57 5.97
C GLY A 163 1.50 2.00 5.34
N ILE A 164 1.90 1.25 4.34
CA ILE A 164 3.19 1.36 3.66
C ILE A 164 2.93 1.31 2.16
N SER A 165 3.32 2.34 1.43
CA SER A 165 3.36 2.29 -0.03
C SER A 165 4.65 1.60 -0.50
N LEU A 166 4.55 0.82 -1.57
CA LEU A 166 5.70 0.23 -2.26
C LEU A 166 6.15 1.07 -3.45
N GLU A 167 5.32 1.98 -3.90
CA GLU A 167 5.61 2.88 -5.02
C GLU A 167 5.98 4.28 -4.55
N LEU A 168 6.78 4.96 -5.35
CA LEU A 168 6.92 6.41 -5.33
C LEU A 168 6.06 6.96 -6.48
N PRO A 169 4.92 7.63 -6.19
CA PRO A 169 4.02 8.08 -7.25
C PRO A 169 4.68 9.17 -8.09
N PHE A 170 4.51 9.07 -9.40
CA PHE A 170 5.03 10.07 -10.36
C PHE A 170 4.21 11.36 -10.35
N SER A 171 2.91 11.25 -10.03
CA SER A 171 2.00 12.38 -9.92
C SER A 171 1.27 12.34 -8.58
N SER A 172 0.95 13.50 -8.03
CA SER A 172 0.14 13.57 -6.81
C SER A 172 -1.26 13.03 -7.07
N PRO A 173 -1.79 12.13 -6.24
CA PRO A 173 -3.17 11.66 -6.37
C PRO A 173 -4.19 12.76 -6.05
N THR A 174 -3.78 13.77 -5.26
CA THR A 174 -4.65 14.85 -4.76
C THR A 174 -4.47 16.19 -5.47
N ALA A 175 -3.61 16.29 -6.46
CA ALA A 175 -3.41 17.50 -7.23
C ALA A 175 -3.56 17.15 -8.71
N ASP A 176 -4.49 17.78 -9.42
CA ASP A 176 -4.85 17.63 -10.84
C ASP A 176 -3.72 17.14 -11.79
N GLY A 177 -3.17 15.95 -11.53
CA GLY A 177 -2.13 15.34 -12.33
C GLY A 177 -0.77 16.06 -12.31
N LYS A 178 -0.50 16.93 -11.33
CA LYS A 178 0.81 17.58 -11.19
C LYS A 178 1.88 16.55 -10.90
N SER A 179 3.01 16.69 -11.58
CA SER A 179 4.20 15.88 -11.31
C SER A 179 4.59 16.05 -9.83
N PHE A 180 4.81 14.93 -9.17
CA PHE A 180 5.25 14.87 -7.79
C PHE A 180 6.76 14.61 -7.74
N ALA A 181 7.46 15.39 -6.93
CA ALA A 181 8.85 15.13 -6.58
C ALA A 181 8.93 14.90 -5.06
N PRO A 182 9.60 13.83 -4.61
CA PRO A 182 9.78 13.60 -3.19
C PRO A 182 10.57 14.76 -2.58
N PRO A 183 10.35 15.06 -1.29
CA PRO A 183 11.11 16.12 -0.62
C PRO A 183 12.60 15.78 -0.60
N GLU A 184 13.45 16.77 -0.88
CA GLU A 184 14.90 16.62 -0.71
C GLU A 184 15.22 16.50 0.77
N MET A 185 15.89 15.41 1.14
CA MET A 185 16.04 15.01 2.51
C MET A 185 17.50 15.02 2.93
N THR A 186 17.88 16.09 3.58
CA THR A 186 19.11 16.13 4.38
C THR A 186 18.75 16.10 5.86
N VAL A 187 19.17 15.07 6.58
CA VAL A 187 19.14 15.10 8.06
C VAL A 187 20.11 16.21 8.51
N LYS A 188 19.61 17.14 9.31
CA LYS A 188 20.32 18.37 9.74
C LYS A 188 21.73 18.16 10.32
N ASP A 189 22.09 16.92 10.69
CA ASP A 189 23.40 16.63 11.33
C ASP A 189 24.22 15.52 10.66
N LYS A 190 23.71 14.91 9.58
CA LYS A 190 24.46 13.88 8.82
C LYS A 190 24.04 14.00 7.37
N GLU A 191 25.01 13.99 6.45
CA GLU A 191 24.80 13.89 4.99
C GLU A 191 24.13 12.56 4.56
N GLN A 192 23.30 11.99 5.43
CA GLN A 192 22.64 10.73 5.24
C GLN A 192 21.26 11.00 4.66
N LEU A 193 21.08 10.62 3.41
CA LEU A 193 19.80 10.66 2.71
C LEU A 193 18.81 9.73 3.43
N VAL A 194 17.60 10.22 3.69
CA VAL A 194 16.55 9.43 4.33
C VAL A 194 15.75 8.71 3.24
N PRO A 195 15.62 7.37 3.30
CA PRO A 195 15.05 6.60 2.21
C PRO A 195 13.51 6.54 2.23
N SER A 196 12.83 7.39 3.00
CA SER A 196 11.38 7.35 3.16
C SER A 196 10.84 8.70 3.65
N PHE A 197 9.55 8.93 3.45
CA PHE A 197 8.80 10.08 3.97
C PHE A 197 7.37 9.67 4.34
N LEU A 198 6.70 10.49 5.14
CA LEU A 198 5.30 10.31 5.53
C LEU A 198 4.41 11.21 4.69
N TRP A 199 3.31 10.68 4.20
CA TRP A 199 2.39 11.46 3.37
C TRP A 199 0.93 11.18 3.72
N GLN A 200 0.15 12.27 3.84
CA GLN A 200 -1.29 12.23 4.06
C GLN A 200 -2.06 11.98 2.75
N ALA A 201 -1.62 11.01 1.98
CA ALA A 201 -2.26 10.60 0.74
C ALA A 201 -2.44 9.08 0.70
N PRO A 202 -3.60 8.58 0.24
CA PRO A 202 -3.78 7.15 0.03
C PRO A 202 -3.03 6.67 -1.22
N SER A 203 -2.74 5.36 -1.31
CA SER A 203 -2.24 4.69 -2.51
C SER A 203 -3.11 3.49 -2.84
N SER A 204 -3.41 3.29 -4.12
CA SER A 204 -4.20 2.15 -4.61
C SER A 204 -3.41 1.22 -5.52
N ASN A 205 -2.17 1.59 -5.86
CA ASN A 205 -1.40 0.85 -6.85
C ASN A 205 -0.63 -0.31 -6.24
N ALA A 206 0.10 -0.05 -5.15
CA ALA A 206 0.83 -1.07 -4.42
C ALA A 206 1.04 -0.59 -2.98
N ALA A 207 0.06 -0.81 -2.11
CA ALA A 207 0.10 -0.36 -0.73
C ALA A 207 -0.39 -1.42 0.25
N LEU A 208 0.36 -1.60 1.32
CA LEU A 208 -0.05 -2.39 2.47
C LEU A 208 -0.79 -1.48 3.44
N TYR A 209 -2.00 -1.88 3.82
CA TYR A 209 -2.80 -1.27 4.90
C TYR A 209 -2.83 -2.19 6.11
N PHE A 210 -2.67 -1.62 7.30
CA PHE A 210 -2.75 -2.39 8.53
C PHE A 210 -4.18 -2.87 8.79
N GLY A 211 -4.31 -4.06 9.36
CA GLY A 211 -5.61 -4.69 9.53
C GLY A 211 -6.56 -3.92 10.44
N ASP A 212 -6.06 -3.38 11.54
CA ASP A 212 -6.85 -2.55 12.46
C ASP A 212 -7.40 -1.30 11.76
N VAL A 213 -6.57 -0.64 10.97
CA VAL A 213 -6.99 0.55 10.21
C VAL A 213 -7.96 0.18 9.09
N TRP A 214 -7.76 -0.96 8.42
CA TRP A 214 -8.69 -1.40 7.39
C TRP A 214 -10.06 -1.78 7.97
N ALA A 215 -10.10 -2.41 9.14
CA ALA A 215 -11.35 -2.68 9.87
C ALA A 215 -12.04 -1.37 10.31
N GLU A 216 -11.27 -0.37 10.72
CA GLU A 216 -11.77 0.96 11.01
C GLU A 216 -12.34 1.63 9.75
N PHE A 217 -11.66 1.50 8.60
CA PHE A 217 -12.14 2.02 7.33
C PHE A 217 -13.44 1.37 6.87
N HIS A 218 -13.65 0.07 7.13
CA HIS A 218 -14.95 -0.57 6.95
C HIS A 218 -16.06 0.12 7.74
N SER A 219 -15.83 0.38 9.02
CA SER A 219 -16.80 1.05 9.88
C SER A 219 -17.04 2.50 9.42
N PHE A 220 -15.96 3.19 9.04
CA PHE A 220 -16.03 4.53 8.48
C PHE A 220 -16.90 4.58 7.21
N MET A 221 -16.67 3.66 6.25
CA MET A 221 -17.44 3.59 5.01
C MET A 221 -18.92 3.33 5.26
N SER A 222 -19.24 2.41 6.16
CA SER A 222 -20.62 2.10 6.55
C SER A 222 -21.34 3.34 7.09
N ASN A 223 -20.71 4.08 8.01
CA ASN A 223 -21.25 5.28 8.58
C ASN A 223 -21.34 6.42 7.54
N ARG A 224 -20.29 6.59 6.71
CA ARG A 224 -20.22 7.64 5.69
C ARG A 224 -21.33 7.50 4.65
N LEU A 225 -21.64 6.29 4.22
CA LEU A 225 -22.70 6.00 3.25
C LEU A 225 -24.10 6.08 3.88
N SER A 226 -24.22 5.82 5.17
CA SER A 226 -25.50 5.88 5.89
C SER A 226 -25.89 7.29 6.33
N THR A 227 -24.89 8.18 6.47
CA THR A 227 -25.11 9.55 6.92
C THR A 227 -25.36 10.47 5.72
N PRO A 228 -26.49 11.16 5.63
CA PRO A 228 -26.75 12.10 4.54
C PRO A 228 -25.79 13.30 4.62
N GLU A 229 -25.26 13.69 3.47
CA GLU A 229 -24.42 14.88 3.37
C GLU A 229 -25.20 16.15 3.66
N SER A 230 -24.57 17.11 4.31
CA SER A 230 -25.17 18.45 4.47
C SER A 230 -25.34 19.12 3.10
N VAL A 231 -26.46 19.80 2.90
CA VAL A 231 -26.73 20.58 1.67
C VAL A 231 -25.65 21.64 1.41
N THR A 232 -24.94 22.06 2.45
CA THR A 232 -23.85 23.05 2.37
C THR A 232 -22.47 22.42 2.28
N ALA A 233 -22.37 21.09 2.17
CA ALA A 233 -21.09 20.40 2.04
C ALA A 233 -20.38 20.84 0.73
N PRO A 234 -19.06 21.09 0.79
CA PRO A 234 -18.32 21.39 -0.42
C PRO A 234 -18.17 20.11 -1.25
N HIS A 235 -18.76 20.07 -2.45
CA HIS A 235 -18.66 18.93 -3.38
C HIS A 235 -17.35 18.93 -4.18
N THR A 236 -16.24 19.22 -3.54
CA THR A 236 -14.94 19.24 -4.22
C THR A 236 -14.28 17.88 -4.07
N LYS A 237 -14.33 17.07 -5.13
CA LYS A 237 -13.56 15.83 -5.22
C LYS A 237 -12.08 16.18 -5.32
N LEU A 238 -11.26 15.64 -4.42
CA LEU A 238 -9.83 15.91 -4.35
C LEU A 238 -9.01 14.87 -5.12
N ILE A 239 -9.47 13.63 -5.14
CA ILE A 239 -8.79 12.54 -5.85
C ILE A 239 -9.18 12.57 -7.34
N SER A 240 -8.18 12.48 -8.20
CA SER A 240 -8.37 12.39 -9.65
C SER A 240 -9.19 11.15 -10.04
N GLU A 241 -10.01 11.26 -11.09
CA GLU A 241 -10.83 10.16 -11.63
C GLU A 241 -10.01 8.98 -12.18
N ARG A 242 -8.72 9.13 -12.32
CA ARG A 242 -7.80 8.03 -12.67
C ARG A 242 -7.68 6.98 -11.57
N TYR A 243 -8.00 7.35 -10.33
CA TYR A 243 -7.86 6.47 -9.18
C TYR A 243 -9.21 5.87 -8.77
N PRO A 244 -9.20 4.71 -8.13
CA PRO A 244 -10.41 4.09 -7.62
C PRO A 244 -11.18 5.01 -6.66
N ALA A 245 -12.51 4.93 -6.73
CA ALA A 245 -13.39 5.84 -6.00
C ALA A 245 -13.21 5.79 -4.47
N PHE A 246 -12.87 4.62 -3.90
CA PHE A 246 -12.66 4.48 -2.46
C PHE A 246 -11.53 5.35 -1.91
N MET A 247 -10.60 5.78 -2.76
CA MET A 247 -9.49 6.64 -2.33
C MET A 247 -9.96 8.00 -1.84
N GLU A 248 -11.10 8.52 -2.34
CA GLU A 248 -11.68 9.77 -1.84
C GLU A 248 -12.11 9.61 -0.38
N GLN A 249 -12.88 8.56 -0.08
CA GLN A 249 -13.35 8.29 1.29
C GLN A 249 -12.19 7.92 2.23
N LEU A 250 -11.19 7.21 1.71
CA LEU A 250 -10.00 6.91 2.50
C LEU A 250 -9.20 8.18 2.81
N LEU A 251 -9.11 9.13 1.86
CA LEU A 251 -8.49 10.43 2.10
C LEU A 251 -9.29 11.25 3.13
N GLU A 252 -10.63 11.21 3.08
CA GLU A 252 -11.48 11.85 4.10
C GLU A 252 -11.12 11.33 5.50
N MET A 253 -11.05 10.01 5.68
CA MET A 253 -10.66 9.39 6.96
C MET A 253 -9.23 9.77 7.37
N ILE A 254 -8.28 9.68 6.44
CA ILE A 254 -6.86 10.03 6.67
C ILE A 254 -6.75 11.46 7.19
N ARG A 255 -7.42 12.42 6.56
CA ARG A 255 -7.40 13.83 6.95
C ARG A 255 -8.08 14.08 8.28
N ALA A 256 -9.24 13.46 8.51
CA ALA A 256 -10.02 13.68 9.74
C ALA A 256 -9.31 13.12 10.98
N LYS A 257 -8.57 12.03 10.85
CA LYS A 257 -7.84 11.39 11.96
C LYS A 257 -6.36 11.78 12.05
N GLY A 258 -5.87 12.53 11.07
CA GLY A 258 -4.45 12.87 10.99
C GLY A 258 -3.58 11.63 10.78
N TYR A 259 -4.01 10.76 9.90
CA TYR A 259 -3.28 9.56 9.51
C TYR A 259 -2.32 9.85 8.36
N TYR A 260 -1.34 8.97 8.16
CA TYR A 260 -0.38 9.04 7.06
C TYR A 260 0.09 7.65 6.65
N LEU A 261 0.57 7.53 5.40
CA LEU A 261 1.28 6.36 4.88
C LEU A 261 2.78 6.63 4.83
N LEU A 262 3.56 5.56 4.93
CA LEU A 262 4.99 5.58 4.67
C LEU A 262 5.24 5.36 3.17
N TYR A 263 5.98 6.25 2.54
CA TYR A 263 6.38 6.16 1.14
C TYR A 263 7.88 5.96 1.01
N PRO A 264 8.35 5.09 0.11
CA PRO A 264 9.77 4.91 -0.15
C PRO A 264 10.30 6.06 -0.99
N SER A 265 11.54 6.49 -0.69
CA SER A 265 12.30 7.45 -1.50
C SER A 265 13.76 7.05 -1.45
N PHE A 266 14.19 6.20 -2.38
CA PHE A 266 15.57 5.70 -2.39
C PHE A 266 16.46 6.64 -3.17
N PRO A 267 17.41 7.34 -2.53
CA PRO A 267 18.27 8.28 -3.20
C PRO A 267 19.25 7.58 -4.16
N GLY A 268 19.49 8.20 -5.29
CA GLY A 268 20.49 7.75 -6.28
C GLY A 268 20.04 6.67 -7.26
N ILE A 269 18.81 6.19 -7.13
CA ILE A 269 18.21 5.24 -8.07
C ILE A 269 17.03 5.93 -8.75
N LYS A 270 17.13 6.25 -10.04
CA LYS A 270 16.14 7.06 -10.78
C LYS A 270 14.77 6.41 -10.96
N SER A 271 14.63 5.11 -10.74
CA SER A 271 13.38 4.35 -10.87
C SER A 271 13.11 3.48 -9.65
N SER A 272 13.50 3.90 -8.49
CA SER A 272 13.58 3.05 -7.32
C SER A 272 12.33 3.07 -6.49
N SER A 273 11.33 2.50 -7.02
CA SER A 273 10.27 1.94 -6.21
C SER A 273 10.47 0.43 -6.12
N ILE A 274 10.09 -0.14 -5.01
CA ILE A 274 9.99 -1.59 -4.84
C ILE A 274 8.86 -2.12 -5.75
N ALA A 275 7.97 -1.22 -6.17
CA ALA A 275 6.95 -1.44 -7.18
C ALA A 275 7.08 -0.42 -8.31
N THR A 276 6.97 -0.87 -9.54
CA THR A 276 6.86 -0.04 -10.76
C THR A 276 5.43 -0.10 -11.27
N ILE A 277 4.84 1.06 -11.57
CA ILE A 277 3.50 1.15 -12.15
C ILE A 277 3.63 1.42 -13.64
N HIS A 278 3.05 0.54 -14.44
CA HIS A 278 3.09 0.64 -15.90
C HIS A 278 1.81 1.29 -16.43
N ASP A 279 1.94 2.09 -17.49
CA ASP A 279 0.77 2.62 -18.19
C ASP A 279 0.20 1.54 -19.14
N GLU A 280 -1.09 1.25 -19.04
CA GLU A 280 -1.77 0.25 -19.88
C GLU A 280 -1.75 0.60 -21.38
N LEU A 281 -1.65 1.87 -21.73
CA LEU A 281 -1.61 2.32 -23.12
C LEU A 281 -0.43 1.76 -23.92
N TYR A 282 0.60 1.25 -23.23
CA TYR A 282 1.83 0.72 -23.85
C TYR A 282 1.95 -0.79 -23.76
N GLN A 283 0.88 -1.50 -23.42
CA GLN A 283 0.89 -2.96 -23.38
C GLN A 283 0.74 -3.53 -24.78
N HIS A 284 1.81 -4.18 -25.26
CA HIS A 284 1.77 -4.90 -26.52
C HIS A 284 1.05 -6.24 -26.37
N PRO A 285 0.23 -6.64 -27.37
CA PRO A 285 -0.39 -7.97 -27.41
C PRO A 285 0.62 -9.13 -27.28
N GLU A 286 1.86 -8.88 -27.64
CA GLU A 286 2.97 -9.85 -27.59
C GLU A 286 3.37 -10.27 -26.18
N GLU A 287 3.00 -9.51 -25.14
CA GLU A 287 3.19 -9.96 -23.75
C GLU A 287 2.41 -11.24 -23.43
N PHE A 288 1.45 -11.60 -24.26
CA PHE A 288 0.70 -12.84 -24.17
C PHE A 288 1.33 -14.00 -24.95
N GLY A 289 2.27 -13.71 -25.83
CA GLY A 289 2.97 -14.71 -26.63
C GLY A 289 4.09 -15.39 -25.85
N ALA A 290 4.22 -16.72 -26.00
CA ALA A 290 5.32 -17.49 -25.46
C ALA A 290 6.69 -17.19 -26.15
N THR A 291 6.72 -16.29 -27.13
CA THR A 291 7.92 -15.87 -27.86
C THR A 291 8.52 -14.64 -27.19
N ASN A 292 9.70 -14.80 -26.61
CA ASN A 292 10.52 -13.66 -26.25
C ASN A 292 10.79 -12.81 -27.50
N PRO A 293 10.43 -11.51 -27.52
CA PRO A 293 10.78 -10.65 -28.65
C PRO A 293 12.31 -10.66 -28.82
N SER A 294 12.76 -10.81 -30.06
CA SER A 294 14.19 -10.77 -30.36
C SER A 294 14.75 -9.39 -29.95
N VAL A 295 15.98 -9.41 -29.45
CA VAL A 295 16.67 -8.19 -28.95
C VAL A 295 16.71 -7.06 -29.99
N ASP A 296 16.54 -7.37 -31.28
CA ASP A 296 16.55 -6.41 -32.38
C ASP A 296 15.23 -5.65 -32.55
N GLU A 297 14.08 -6.22 -32.15
CA GLU A 297 12.78 -5.54 -32.23
C GLU A 297 12.62 -4.44 -31.18
N ARG A 298 13.29 -4.57 -30.04
CA ARG A 298 13.31 -3.55 -28.98
C ARG A 298 14.03 -2.25 -29.36
N LYS A 299 14.90 -2.29 -30.40
CA LYS A 299 15.66 -1.11 -30.86
C LYS A 299 14.85 -0.18 -31.75
N ASN A 300 13.71 -0.60 -32.25
CA ASN A 300 12.88 0.17 -33.18
C ASN A 300 11.62 0.78 -32.50
N ASP A 301 11.54 0.76 -31.20
CA ASP A 301 10.43 1.36 -30.47
C ASP A 301 10.59 2.89 -30.47
N PRO A 302 9.73 3.66 -31.19
CA PRO A 302 9.92 5.11 -31.37
C PRO A 302 9.68 5.93 -30.10
N ILE A 303 9.27 5.30 -29.00
CA ILE A 303 8.86 5.96 -27.74
C ILE A 303 9.82 5.60 -26.61
N GLY A 304 11.12 5.48 -26.86
CA GLY A 304 12.13 5.58 -25.78
C GLY A 304 11.98 4.65 -24.56
N LEU A 305 11.08 3.66 -24.60
CA LEU A 305 10.95 2.63 -23.55
C LEU A 305 12.04 1.56 -23.63
N GLY A 306 12.87 1.62 -24.66
CA GLY A 306 13.92 0.64 -24.95
C GLY A 306 15.20 0.75 -24.12
N SER A 307 15.35 1.75 -23.30
CA SER A 307 16.46 1.84 -22.34
C SER A 307 15.92 1.81 -20.90
N GLY A 308 15.00 0.92 -20.66
CA GLY A 308 14.53 0.66 -19.30
C GLY A 308 15.74 0.36 -18.43
N GLU A 309 16.11 1.33 -17.61
CA GLU A 309 16.86 1.02 -16.40
C GLU A 309 16.06 -0.10 -15.76
N GLN A 310 16.66 -1.28 -15.69
CA GLN A 310 16.02 -2.46 -15.18
C GLN A 310 15.49 -2.12 -13.79
N PRO A 311 14.22 -2.43 -13.47
CA PRO A 311 13.72 -2.28 -12.12
C PRO A 311 14.68 -2.99 -11.17
N LEU A 312 14.60 -2.69 -9.88
CA LEU A 312 15.38 -3.32 -8.80
C LEU A 312 15.44 -4.88 -8.84
N SER A 313 14.98 -5.49 -9.94
CA SER A 313 15.11 -6.91 -10.25
C SER A 313 16.54 -7.44 -10.14
N HIS A 314 17.56 -6.57 -10.18
CA HIS A 314 18.93 -6.93 -9.83
C HIS A 314 19.25 -6.86 -8.33
N ALA A 315 18.41 -6.24 -7.52
CA ALA A 315 18.47 -6.42 -6.08
C ALA A 315 17.91 -7.80 -5.67
N SER A 316 18.28 -8.82 -6.42
CA SER A 316 17.93 -10.22 -6.16
C SER A 316 18.53 -10.77 -4.86
N ASN A 317 19.22 -9.91 -4.11
CA ASN A 317 19.85 -10.26 -2.85
C ASN A 317 19.24 -9.39 -1.74
N ILE A 318 18.81 -10.02 -0.67
CA ILE A 318 18.35 -9.36 0.57
C ILE A 318 19.39 -8.37 1.11
N MET A 319 20.65 -8.60 0.84
CA MET A 319 21.76 -7.70 1.19
C MET A 319 21.66 -6.35 0.47
N ALA A 320 21.21 -6.32 -0.77
CA ALA A 320 21.03 -5.07 -1.51
C ALA A 320 19.89 -4.22 -0.93
N LEU A 321 18.83 -4.83 -0.40
CA LEU A 321 17.79 -4.11 0.32
C LEU A 321 18.30 -3.54 1.64
N LEU A 322 19.12 -4.30 2.40
CA LEU A 322 19.73 -3.85 3.65
C LEU A 322 20.74 -2.73 3.43
N ASP A 323 21.42 -2.72 2.29
CA ASP A 323 22.36 -1.64 1.91
C ASP A 323 21.66 -0.28 1.75
N LEU A 324 20.37 -0.28 1.43
CA LEU A 324 19.54 0.93 1.41
C LEU A 324 19.24 1.49 2.81
N PHE A 325 19.40 0.66 3.84
CA PHE A 325 19.16 1.02 5.23
C PHE A 325 20.37 0.68 6.13
N PRO A 326 21.54 1.27 5.87
CA PRO A 326 22.79 0.91 6.60
C PRO A 326 22.71 1.12 8.11
N SER A 327 21.86 2.05 8.56
CA SER A 327 21.59 2.34 9.98
C SER A 327 20.27 1.77 10.48
N GLY A 328 19.61 0.87 9.69
CA GLY A 328 18.25 0.42 9.94
C GLY A 328 17.21 1.42 9.48
N LEU A 329 15.93 1.10 9.70
CA LEU A 329 14.82 2.00 9.39
C LEU A 329 14.86 3.22 10.32
N PRO A 330 14.69 4.44 9.80
CA PRO A 330 14.70 5.67 10.61
C PRO A 330 13.51 5.73 11.56
N ASP A 331 13.63 6.50 12.63
CA ASP A 331 12.48 6.81 13.48
C ASP A 331 11.45 7.64 12.69
N LEU A 332 10.15 7.35 12.85
CA LEU A 332 9.09 8.05 12.09
C LEU A 332 9.08 9.56 12.36
N ASP A 333 9.40 9.97 13.59
CA ASP A 333 9.45 11.39 13.97
C ASP A 333 10.59 12.17 13.26
N ALA A 334 11.58 11.45 12.73
CA ALA A 334 12.67 12.04 11.97
C ALA A 334 12.37 12.16 10.48
N LEU A 335 11.26 11.54 10.02
CA LEU A 335 10.85 11.57 8.63
C LEU A 335 10.11 12.86 8.29
N PRO A 336 10.30 13.43 7.10
CA PRO A 336 9.46 14.52 6.62
C PRO A 336 8.02 14.09 6.51
N LEU A 337 7.14 14.98 6.89
CA LEU A 337 5.70 14.80 6.87
C LEU A 337 5.10 15.72 5.81
N LEU A 338 4.39 15.12 4.85
CA LEU A 338 3.66 15.83 3.81
C LEU A 338 2.16 15.85 4.12
N GLY A 339 1.55 17.00 3.96
CA GLY A 339 0.10 17.14 3.96
C GLY A 339 -0.54 16.49 2.73
N PHE A 340 -1.86 16.43 2.70
CA PHE A 340 -2.62 15.82 1.60
C PHE A 340 -2.33 16.44 0.22
N ASN A 341 -1.94 17.70 0.16
CA ASN A 341 -1.58 18.44 -1.05
C ASN A 341 -0.09 18.29 -1.46
N GLY A 342 0.68 17.47 -0.74
CA GLY A 342 2.11 17.26 -0.99
C GLY A 342 3.05 18.32 -0.43
N GLU A 343 2.53 19.30 0.32
CA GLU A 343 3.35 20.31 1.01
C GLU A 343 3.99 19.71 2.26
N GLN A 344 5.27 20.01 2.48
CA GLN A 344 5.96 19.60 3.70
C GLN A 344 5.48 20.46 4.88
N LEU A 345 5.05 19.80 5.94
CA LEU A 345 4.48 20.41 7.13
C LEU A 345 5.32 20.06 8.36
N ASP A 346 5.37 20.99 9.31
CA ASP A 346 5.79 20.67 10.66
C ASP A 346 4.66 20.02 11.47
N ALA A 347 4.99 19.43 12.60
CA ALA A 347 4.01 18.71 13.43
C ALA A 347 2.88 19.62 13.94
N THR A 348 3.14 20.91 14.16
CA THR A 348 2.15 21.86 14.66
C THR A 348 1.18 22.27 13.56
N ALA A 349 1.67 22.60 12.36
CA ALA A 349 0.86 22.88 11.19
C ALA A 349 0.00 21.69 10.79
N TYR A 350 0.59 20.47 10.82
CA TYR A 350 -0.12 19.23 10.54
C TYR A 350 -1.27 18.99 11.52
N SER A 351 -1.03 19.12 12.83
CA SER A 351 -2.06 18.96 13.86
C SER A 351 -3.18 19.96 13.70
N LYS A 352 -2.85 21.23 13.40
CA LYS A 352 -3.83 22.28 13.17
C LYS A 352 -4.71 22.00 11.93
N GLN A 353 -4.11 21.62 10.81
CA GLN A 353 -4.86 21.25 9.60
C GLN A 353 -5.78 20.04 9.84
N THR A 354 -5.32 19.05 10.60
CA THR A 354 -6.12 17.88 10.98
C THR A 354 -7.33 18.31 11.82
N GLU A 355 -7.14 19.14 12.84
CA GLU A 355 -8.22 19.60 13.71
C GLU A 355 -9.25 20.45 12.95
N GLU A 356 -8.80 21.35 12.10
CA GLU A 356 -9.68 22.18 11.25
C GLU A 356 -10.52 21.30 10.30
N TYR A 357 -9.89 20.31 9.67
CA TYR A 357 -10.61 19.38 8.79
C TYR A 357 -11.57 18.47 9.55
N LEU A 358 -11.17 17.94 10.71
CA LEU A 358 -12.01 17.14 11.58
C LEU A 358 -13.31 17.85 11.95
N GLN A 359 -13.23 19.13 12.35
CA GLN A 359 -14.40 19.93 12.66
C GLN A 359 -15.32 20.12 11.44
N GLN A 360 -14.73 20.39 10.27
CA GLN A 360 -15.48 20.50 9.02
C GLN A 360 -16.14 19.18 8.64
N PHE A 361 -15.40 18.06 8.73
CA PHE A 361 -15.93 16.74 8.43
C PHE A 361 -17.14 16.38 9.30
N ARG A 362 -17.05 16.58 10.60
CA ARG A 362 -18.16 16.31 11.54
C ARG A 362 -19.43 17.08 11.19
N ILE A 363 -19.31 18.34 10.79
CA ILE A 363 -20.46 19.19 10.44
C ILE A 363 -21.04 18.80 9.07
N TYR A 364 -20.19 18.58 8.07
CA TYR A 364 -20.65 18.40 6.69
C TYR A 364 -21.03 16.96 6.35
N TYR A 365 -20.28 16.00 6.90
CA TYR A 365 -20.39 14.58 6.56
C TYR A 365 -20.72 13.70 7.75
N GLY A 366 -20.38 14.11 8.96
CA GLY A 366 -20.60 13.36 10.19
C GLY A 366 -21.99 13.53 10.82
N GLY A 367 -22.84 14.43 10.29
CA GLY A 367 -24.17 14.68 10.84
C GLY A 367 -24.18 15.39 12.21
N CYS A 368 -23.04 15.97 12.64
CA CYS A 368 -22.91 16.60 13.95
C CYS A 368 -23.38 18.07 13.93
N ALA A 369 -24.04 18.52 14.99
CA ALA A 369 -24.31 19.94 15.19
C ALA A 369 -23.03 20.70 15.55
N LYS A 370 -22.93 21.99 15.20
CA LYS A 370 -21.75 22.83 15.43
C LYS A 370 -21.24 22.84 16.88
N ASP A 371 -22.13 22.68 17.83
CA ASP A 371 -21.84 22.79 19.26
C ASP A 371 -21.77 21.42 19.97
N THR A 372 -21.75 20.31 19.21
CA THR A 372 -21.68 18.97 19.80
C THR A 372 -20.29 18.77 20.43
N LYS A 373 -20.26 18.83 21.77
CA LYS A 373 -19.08 18.47 22.56
C LYS A 373 -18.97 16.96 22.68
N THR A 374 -17.84 16.42 22.33
CA THR A 374 -17.46 15.03 22.55
C THR A 374 -16.13 15.01 23.29
N ASP A 375 -15.94 14.00 24.14
CA ASP A 375 -14.69 13.83 24.90
C ASP A 375 -13.50 13.52 23.98
N ASP A 376 -13.75 12.79 22.88
CA ASP A 376 -12.77 12.51 21.82
C ASP A 376 -13.38 12.72 20.43
N PRO A 377 -13.25 13.94 19.85
CA PRO A 377 -13.75 14.20 18.51
C PRO A 377 -13.13 13.34 17.41
N SER A 378 -11.91 12.83 17.61
CA SER A 378 -11.23 11.99 16.60
C SER A 378 -11.75 10.55 16.60
N ALA A 379 -12.24 10.06 17.73
CA ALA A 379 -12.92 8.77 17.81
C ALA A 379 -14.34 8.84 17.22
N ASP A 380 -15.08 9.94 17.51
CA ASP A 380 -16.49 10.11 17.13
C ASP A 380 -16.64 11.01 15.89
N LEU A 381 -16.27 10.51 14.73
CA LEU A 381 -16.43 11.25 13.47
C LEU A 381 -17.90 11.46 13.07
N PHE A 382 -18.78 10.56 13.48
CA PHE A 382 -20.19 10.55 13.12
C PHE A 382 -21.05 10.72 14.36
N CYS A 383 -22.01 11.60 14.29
CA CYS A 383 -23.02 11.75 15.33
C CYS A 383 -24.25 10.92 14.96
N LEU A 384 -24.51 9.86 15.72
CA LEU A 384 -25.74 9.08 15.53
C LEU A 384 -26.94 9.99 15.74
N GLN A 385 -27.82 10.08 14.75
CA GLN A 385 -29.14 10.66 14.93
C GLN A 385 -29.94 9.64 15.74
N GLU A 386 -30.26 9.97 16.99
CA GLU A 386 -31.24 9.20 17.79
C GLU A 386 -32.64 9.26 17.18
#